data_f67d999f6acb26f613517ece4c42062c
#
_entry.id   f67d999f6acb26f613517ece4c42062c
#
_cell.length_a   1.000
_cell.length_b   1.000
_cell.length_c   1.000
_cell.angle_alpha   90.00
_cell.angle_beta   90.00
_cell.angle_gamma   90.00
#
_symmetry.space_group_name_H-M   'P 1'
#
loop_
_entity.id
_entity.type
_entity.pdbx_description
1 polymer ?
#
loop_
_entity_poly.entity_id
_entity_poly.type
_entity_poly.pdbx_seq_one_letter_code
_entity_poly.pdbx_strand_id
1 'polypeptide(L)'
;MPQRLAQHLIARGLLPARVVDEALRRLAREGGSLDTVLLEMGAVSEAGILQAVSDVSGVRLVNLADFEPNAEAGPLMPFKMARQLNVVPLSVDGTSLHLACAYPLQQQQLKDVGFLLGRKLELWVALECRVRDWQQAL
;
A
#
# COMPACT_ATOMS: atom_id res chain seq x y z
N MET A 1 7.66 -1.41 -8.93
CA MET A 1 7.58 -0.46 -7.82
C MET A 1 8.89 -0.28 -7.05
N PRO A 2 9.66 -1.34 -6.66
CA PRO A 2 10.87 -1.13 -5.84
C PRO A 2 11.91 -0.22 -6.47
N GLN A 3 12.20 -0.37 -7.77
CA GLN A 3 13.18 0.48 -8.44
C GLN A 3 12.75 1.95 -8.52
N ARG A 4 11.47 2.21 -8.77
CA ARG A 4 10.96 3.58 -8.83
C ARG A 4 11.02 4.26 -7.47
N LEU A 5 10.65 3.53 -6.42
CA LEU A 5 10.74 4.04 -5.04
C LEU A 5 12.20 4.29 -4.66
N ALA A 6 13.09 3.36 -4.98
CA ALA A 6 14.52 3.48 -4.72
C ALA A 6 15.09 4.73 -5.39
N GLN A 7 14.82 4.92 -6.68
CA GLN A 7 15.29 6.09 -7.43
C GLN A 7 14.76 7.40 -6.85
N HIS A 8 13.49 7.41 -6.46
CA HIS A 8 12.87 8.58 -5.84
C HIS A 8 13.56 8.96 -4.53
N LEU A 9 13.82 7.98 -3.66
CA LEU A 9 14.45 8.22 -2.36
C LEU A 9 15.86 8.79 -2.53
N ILE A 10 16.63 8.28 -3.48
CA ILE A 10 17.97 8.75 -3.76
C ILE A 10 17.94 10.14 -4.41
N ALA A 11 17.11 10.33 -5.43
CA ALA A 11 17.02 11.58 -6.19
C ALA A 11 16.56 12.74 -5.33
N ARG A 12 15.69 12.48 -4.36
CA ARG A 12 15.18 13.50 -3.41
C ARG A 12 16.12 13.72 -2.21
N GLY A 13 17.22 12.98 -2.12
CA GLY A 13 18.14 13.08 -1.00
C GLY A 13 17.56 12.60 0.32
N LEU A 14 16.52 11.75 0.29
CA LEU A 14 15.88 11.25 1.50
C LEU A 14 16.70 10.16 2.16
N LEU A 15 17.42 9.35 1.37
CA LEU A 15 18.33 8.31 1.84
C LEU A 15 19.59 8.27 1.01
N PRO A 16 20.75 7.92 1.63
CA PRO A 16 21.97 7.66 0.86
C PRO A 16 21.80 6.43 -0.04
N ALA A 17 22.46 6.47 -1.20
CA ALA A 17 22.41 5.35 -2.14
C ALA A 17 22.84 4.02 -1.51
N ARG A 18 23.86 4.05 -0.63
CA ARG A 18 24.36 2.83 0.05
C ARG A 18 23.28 2.17 0.91
N VAL A 19 22.42 2.95 1.56
CA VAL A 19 21.34 2.42 2.40
C VAL A 19 20.26 1.80 1.53
N VAL A 20 19.89 2.47 0.44
CA VAL A 20 18.89 1.95 -0.51
C VAL A 20 19.40 0.67 -1.17
N ASP A 21 20.69 0.62 -1.55
CA ASP A 21 21.29 -0.57 -2.16
C ASP A 21 21.28 -1.75 -1.19
N GLU A 22 21.58 -1.51 0.08
CA GLU A 22 21.49 -2.56 1.11
C GLU A 22 20.07 -3.08 1.28
N ALA A 23 19.10 -2.18 1.28
CA ALA A 23 17.68 -2.55 1.37
C ALA A 23 17.25 -3.40 0.17
N LEU A 24 17.69 -3.02 -1.04
CA LEU A 24 17.40 -3.79 -2.26
C LEU A 24 18.02 -5.19 -2.22
N ARG A 25 19.23 -5.31 -1.69
CA ARG A 25 19.87 -6.63 -1.51
C ARG A 25 19.10 -7.50 -0.51
N ARG A 26 18.65 -6.90 0.59
CA ARG A 26 17.83 -7.60 1.59
C ARG A 26 16.51 -8.03 0.99
N LEU A 27 15.87 -7.15 0.22
CA LEU A 27 14.61 -7.44 -0.47
C LEU A 27 14.77 -8.64 -1.41
N ALA A 28 15.86 -8.69 -2.17
CA ALA A 28 16.14 -9.79 -3.09
C ALA A 28 16.32 -11.13 -2.37
N ARG A 29 16.89 -11.13 -1.16
CA ARG A 29 17.12 -12.36 -0.38
C ARG A 29 15.89 -12.81 0.39
N GLU A 30 15.15 -11.87 0.98
CA GLU A 30 14.11 -12.18 1.96
C GLU A 30 12.70 -11.97 1.43
N GLY A 31 12.56 -11.26 0.31
CA GLY A 31 11.25 -10.90 -0.23
C GLY A 31 10.57 -9.80 0.54
N GLY A 32 9.29 -9.59 0.26
CA GLY A 32 8.49 -8.54 0.88
C GLY A 32 8.38 -7.31 -0.01
N SER A 33 8.43 -6.14 0.60
CA SER A 33 8.37 -4.86 -0.11
C SER A 33 9.47 -3.93 0.38
N LEU A 34 9.91 -3.00 -0.47
CA LEU A 34 11.00 -2.09 -0.14
C LEU A 34 10.65 -1.18 1.03
N ASP A 35 9.42 -0.68 1.10
CA ASP A 35 8.97 0.17 2.21
C ASP A 35 9.08 -0.55 3.55
N THR A 36 8.65 -1.81 3.61
CA THR A 36 8.75 -2.63 4.83
C THR A 36 10.20 -2.88 5.22
N VAL A 37 11.06 -3.22 4.25
CA VAL A 37 12.49 -3.47 4.52
C VAL A 37 13.16 -2.22 5.09
N LEU A 38 12.89 -1.05 4.52
CA LEU A 38 13.47 0.20 4.99
C LEU A 38 12.98 0.56 6.41
N LEU A 39 11.73 0.26 6.73
CA LEU A 39 11.20 0.44 8.09
C LEU A 39 11.90 -0.50 9.08
N GLU A 40 12.07 -1.76 8.72
CA GLU A 40 12.74 -2.76 9.56
C GLU A 40 14.20 -2.40 9.83
N MET A 41 14.86 -1.77 8.85
CA MET A 41 16.24 -1.29 8.99
C MET A 41 16.33 -0.02 9.86
N GLY A 42 15.20 0.59 10.19
CA GLY A 42 15.19 1.86 10.92
C GLY A 42 15.69 3.04 10.08
N ALA A 43 15.71 2.90 8.76
CA ALA A 43 16.27 3.91 7.86
C ALA A 43 15.32 5.07 7.61
N VAL A 44 14.02 4.88 7.81
CA VAL A 44 12.97 5.86 7.50
C VAL A 44 11.92 5.89 8.60
N SER A 45 11.22 7.01 8.71
CA SER A 45 10.00 7.08 9.52
C SER A 45 8.82 6.53 8.71
N GLU A 46 7.79 6.07 9.42
CA GLU A 46 6.58 5.59 8.78
C GLU A 46 5.91 6.66 7.92
N ALA A 47 5.78 7.87 8.45
CA ALA A 47 5.20 9.00 7.71
C ALA A 47 6.02 9.36 6.46
N GLY A 48 7.34 9.35 6.58
CA GLY A 48 8.24 9.70 5.48
C GLY A 48 8.18 8.71 4.33
N ILE A 49 8.21 7.41 4.63
CA ILE A 49 8.16 6.39 3.57
C ILE A 49 6.76 6.30 2.95
N LEU A 50 5.72 6.51 3.72
CA LEU A 50 4.36 6.53 3.19
C LEU A 50 4.18 7.69 2.21
N GLN A 51 4.71 8.88 2.54
CA GLN A 51 4.68 10.00 1.62
C GLN A 51 5.44 9.70 0.32
N ALA A 52 6.61 9.07 0.42
CA ALA A 52 7.39 8.69 -0.76
C ALA A 52 6.63 7.70 -1.65
N VAL A 53 5.98 6.71 -1.05
CA VAL A 53 5.16 5.74 -1.80
C VAL A 53 4.00 6.44 -2.50
N SER A 54 3.34 7.37 -1.82
CA SER A 54 2.27 8.18 -2.41
C SER A 54 2.77 9.02 -3.59
N ASP A 55 3.92 9.67 -3.43
CA ASP A 55 4.51 10.52 -4.47
C ASP A 55 4.87 9.70 -5.71
N VAL A 56 5.45 8.52 -5.53
CA VAL A 56 5.85 7.64 -6.64
C VAL A 56 4.64 7.05 -7.36
N SER A 57 3.62 6.63 -6.62
CA SER A 57 2.46 5.97 -7.19
C SER A 57 1.43 6.95 -7.77
N GLY A 58 1.46 8.21 -7.34
CA GLY A 58 0.44 9.19 -7.71
C GLY A 58 -0.91 8.94 -7.05
N VAL A 59 -0.96 8.09 -6.04
CA VAL A 59 -2.17 7.73 -5.31
C VAL A 59 -2.14 8.39 -3.93
N ARG A 60 -3.26 8.97 -3.52
CA ARG A 60 -3.35 9.60 -2.19
C ARG A 60 -3.11 8.58 -1.10
N LEU A 61 -2.47 9.02 -0.01
CA LEU A 61 -2.09 8.14 1.09
C LEU A 61 -3.18 8.05 2.17
N VAL A 62 -3.20 6.92 2.87
CA VAL A 62 -3.91 6.77 4.13
C VAL A 62 -2.96 6.10 5.11
N ASN A 63 -2.87 6.64 6.32
CA ASN A 63 -2.06 6.05 7.39
C ASN A 63 -2.94 5.13 8.23
N LEU A 64 -2.81 3.82 8.03
CA LEU A 64 -3.61 2.83 8.76
C LEU A 64 -3.26 2.74 10.23
N ALA A 65 -2.15 3.37 10.68
CA ALA A 65 -1.85 3.50 12.10
C ALA A 65 -2.83 4.46 12.80
N ASP A 66 -3.32 5.47 12.06
CA ASP A 66 -4.22 6.51 12.60
C ASP A 66 -5.67 6.35 12.15
N PHE A 67 -5.91 5.58 11.09
CA PHE A 67 -7.24 5.39 10.50
C PHE A 67 -7.73 3.99 10.79
N GLU A 68 -8.91 3.90 11.39
CA GLU A 68 -9.58 2.62 11.63
C GLU A 68 -10.59 2.36 10.51
N PRO A 69 -10.44 1.26 9.74
CA PRO A 69 -11.40 0.92 8.71
C PRO A 69 -12.81 0.75 9.27
N ASN A 70 -13.79 1.21 8.50
CA ASN A 70 -15.20 1.10 8.87
C ASN A 70 -15.65 -0.36 8.75
N ALA A 71 -16.30 -0.89 9.78
CA ALA A 71 -16.77 -2.26 9.81
C ALA A 71 -17.79 -2.57 8.69
N GLU A 72 -18.49 -1.57 8.19
CA GLU A 72 -19.46 -1.76 7.10
C GLU A 72 -18.80 -2.04 5.75
N ALA A 73 -17.56 -1.63 5.56
CA ALA A 73 -16.84 -1.82 4.31
C ALA A 73 -16.32 -3.26 4.15
N GLY A 74 -15.90 -3.88 5.24
CA GLY A 74 -15.30 -5.21 5.21
C GLY A 74 -16.13 -6.27 4.49
N PRO A 75 -17.43 -6.42 4.81
CA PRO A 75 -18.26 -7.44 4.18
C PRO A 75 -18.54 -7.23 2.69
N LEU A 76 -18.23 -6.03 2.17
CA LEU A 76 -18.51 -5.70 0.77
C LEU A 76 -17.49 -6.28 -0.21
N MET A 77 -16.35 -6.75 0.30
CA MET A 77 -15.34 -7.42 -0.52
C MET A 77 -14.98 -8.77 0.12
N PRO A 78 -15.01 -9.87 -0.64
CA PRO A 78 -14.58 -11.17 -0.10
C PRO A 78 -13.14 -11.09 0.42
N PHE A 79 -12.90 -11.68 1.58
CA PHE A 79 -11.58 -11.66 2.23
C PHE A 79 -10.48 -12.23 1.33
N LYS A 80 -10.78 -13.34 0.64
CA LYS A 80 -9.83 -13.95 -0.28
C LYS A 80 -9.42 -13.00 -1.40
N MET A 81 -10.37 -12.24 -1.94
CA MET A 81 -10.10 -11.24 -2.97
C MET A 81 -9.23 -10.12 -2.42
N ALA A 82 -9.55 -9.62 -1.22
CA ALA A 82 -8.77 -8.56 -0.58
C ALA A 82 -7.31 -8.99 -0.36
N ARG A 83 -7.09 -10.23 0.05
CA ARG A 83 -5.74 -10.77 0.23
C ARG A 83 -5.00 -10.90 -1.09
N GLN A 84 -5.66 -11.38 -2.13
CA GLN A 84 -5.04 -11.52 -3.45
C GLN A 84 -4.62 -10.19 -4.05
N LEU A 85 -5.41 -9.14 -3.79
CA LEU A 85 -5.14 -7.80 -4.31
C LEU A 85 -4.28 -6.95 -3.38
N ASN A 86 -3.95 -7.44 -2.18
CA ASN A 86 -3.22 -6.71 -1.16
C ASN A 86 -3.91 -5.39 -0.80
N VAL A 87 -5.21 -5.47 -0.52
CA VAL A 87 -6.02 -4.31 -0.17
C VAL A 87 -6.78 -4.52 1.14
N VAL A 88 -7.20 -3.41 1.74
CA VAL A 88 -8.07 -3.40 2.92
C VAL A 88 -9.25 -2.48 2.59
N PRO A 89 -10.51 -2.96 2.69
CA PRO A 89 -11.66 -2.07 2.57
C PRO A 89 -11.67 -1.05 3.71
N LEU A 90 -11.77 0.23 3.37
CA LEU A 90 -11.70 1.32 4.34
C LEU A 90 -13.07 1.84 4.74
N SER A 91 -13.88 2.19 3.76
CA SER A 91 -15.16 2.85 4.00
C SER A 91 -16.03 2.77 2.75
N VAL A 92 -17.30 3.05 2.95
CA VAL A 92 -18.31 3.12 1.88
C VAL A 92 -18.89 4.51 1.87
N ASP A 93 -19.03 5.06 0.66
CA ASP A 93 -19.65 6.37 0.45
C ASP A 93 -20.57 6.25 -0.77
N GLY A 94 -21.87 6.12 -0.54
CA GLY A 94 -22.83 5.88 -1.61
C GLY A 94 -22.52 4.58 -2.34
N THR A 95 -22.22 4.66 -3.64
CA THR A 95 -21.85 3.51 -4.46
C THR A 95 -20.34 3.29 -4.50
N SER A 96 -19.57 4.16 -3.85
CA SER A 96 -18.10 4.07 -3.86
C SER A 96 -17.58 3.27 -2.68
N LEU A 97 -16.64 2.37 -2.94
CA LEU A 97 -15.91 1.61 -1.93
C LEU A 97 -14.47 2.10 -1.92
N HIS A 98 -14.02 2.61 -0.78
CA HIS A 98 -12.66 3.07 -0.60
C HIS A 98 -11.77 1.94 -0.13
N LEU A 99 -10.64 1.74 -0.80
CA LEU A 99 -9.68 0.68 -0.52
C LEU A 99 -8.31 1.26 -0.23
N ALA A 100 -7.63 0.71 0.79
CA ALA A 100 -6.21 0.94 0.97
C ALA A 100 -5.46 -0.19 0.27
N CYS A 101 -4.53 0.14 -0.61
CA CYS A 101 -3.73 -0.84 -1.33
C CYS A 101 -2.25 -0.71 -0.97
N ALA A 102 -1.57 -1.85 -0.83
CA ALA A 102 -0.13 -1.90 -0.66
C ALA A 102 0.58 -1.61 -2.00
N TYR A 103 -0.02 -2.08 -3.08
CA TYR A 103 0.46 -1.87 -4.44
C TYR A 103 -0.69 -1.33 -5.27
N PRO A 104 -0.51 -0.20 -6.00
CA PRO A 104 -1.60 0.36 -6.79
C PRO A 104 -2.13 -0.65 -7.81
N LEU A 105 -3.44 -0.78 -7.88
CA LEU A 105 -4.09 -1.64 -8.85
C LEU A 105 -4.07 -0.97 -10.23
N GLN A 106 -3.94 -1.79 -11.26
CA GLN A 106 -4.04 -1.32 -12.63
C GLN A 106 -5.49 -0.95 -12.95
N GLN A 107 -5.66 -0.04 -13.91
CA GLN A 107 -6.99 0.45 -14.28
C GLN A 107 -7.94 -0.68 -14.68
N GLN A 108 -7.44 -1.68 -15.40
CA GLN A 108 -8.26 -2.81 -15.80
C GLN A 108 -8.72 -3.63 -14.61
N GLN A 109 -7.83 -3.85 -13.62
CA GLN A 109 -8.19 -4.53 -12.38
C GLN A 109 -9.28 -3.77 -11.63
N LEU A 110 -9.15 -2.44 -11.55
CA LEU A 110 -10.15 -1.60 -10.89
C LEU A 110 -11.53 -1.74 -11.54
N LYS A 111 -11.57 -1.73 -12.87
CA LYS A 111 -12.82 -1.89 -13.61
C LYS A 111 -13.43 -3.25 -13.40
N ASP A 112 -12.63 -4.31 -13.50
CA ASP A 112 -13.09 -5.69 -13.36
C ASP A 112 -13.62 -5.96 -11.96
N VAL A 113 -12.89 -5.56 -10.93
CA VAL A 113 -13.29 -5.75 -9.53
C VAL A 113 -14.51 -4.89 -9.20
N GLY A 114 -14.53 -3.65 -9.66
CA GLY A 114 -15.66 -2.76 -9.47
C GLY A 114 -16.93 -3.30 -10.10
N PHE A 115 -16.81 -3.88 -11.30
CA PHE A 115 -17.93 -4.53 -11.97
C PHE A 115 -18.44 -5.74 -11.18
N LEU A 116 -17.53 -6.60 -10.71
CA LEU A 116 -17.89 -7.75 -9.90
C LEU A 116 -18.63 -7.38 -8.62
N LEU A 117 -18.18 -6.30 -7.96
CA LEU A 117 -18.76 -5.87 -6.69
C LEU A 117 -19.97 -4.94 -6.88
N GLY A 118 -20.21 -4.47 -8.11
CA GLY A 118 -21.27 -3.50 -8.39
C GLY A 118 -21.00 -2.14 -7.75
N ARG A 119 -19.74 -1.75 -7.59
CA ARG A 119 -19.34 -0.53 -6.92
C ARG A 119 -18.19 0.14 -7.63
N LYS A 120 -18.13 1.49 -7.51
CA LYS A 120 -16.96 2.25 -7.93
C LYS A 120 -15.88 2.10 -6.86
N LEU A 121 -14.65 1.84 -7.28
CA LEU A 121 -13.52 1.69 -6.36
C LEU A 121 -12.70 2.98 -6.33
N GLU A 122 -12.38 3.44 -5.13
CA GLU A 122 -11.52 4.60 -4.87
C GLU A 122 -10.29 4.11 -4.12
N LEU A 123 -9.11 4.34 -4.70
CA LEU A 123 -7.86 3.84 -4.13
C LEU A 123 -7.17 4.86 -3.23
N TRP A 124 -6.58 4.33 -2.17
CA TRP A 124 -5.63 5.00 -1.30
C TRP A 124 -4.43 4.07 -1.18
N VAL A 125 -3.22 4.62 -1.04
CA VAL A 125 -2.04 3.80 -0.81
C VAL A 125 -1.70 3.79 0.68
N ALA A 126 -1.29 2.61 1.18
CA ALA A 126 -0.85 2.42 2.55
C ALA A 126 0.44 1.58 2.53
N LEU A 127 1.14 1.54 3.66
CA LEU A 127 2.33 0.71 3.78
C LEU A 127 1.94 -0.77 3.76
N GLU A 128 2.72 -1.58 3.08
CA GLU A 128 2.45 -3.01 2.91
C GLU A 128 2.32 -3.72 4.26
N CYS A 129 3.20 -3.42 5.22
CA CYS A 129 3.13 -4.05 6.54
C CYS A 129 1.82 -3.71 7.27
N ARG A 130 1.28 -2.52 7.09
CA ARG A 130 0.00 -2.12 7.72
C ARG A 130 -1.19 -2.80 7.05
N VAL A 131 -1.17 -2.94 5.73
CA VAL A 131 -2.20 -3.70 5.00
C VAL A 131 -2.21 -5.14 5.47
N ARG A 132 -1.04 -5.75 5.58
CA ARG A 132 -0.89 -7.13 6.04
C ARG A 132 -1.41 -7.30 7.47
N ASP A 133 -1.06 -6.38 8.37
CA ASP A 133 -1.52 -6.42 9.77
C ASP A 133 -3.06 -6.38 9.85
N TRP A 134 -3.69 -5.51 9.09
CA TRP A 134 -5.14 -5.44 9.04
C TRP A 134 -5.77 -6.71 8.49
N GLN A 135 -5.17 -7.31 7.45
CA GLN A 135 -5.66 -8.58 6.89
C GLN A 135 -5.55 -9.72 7.89
N GLN A 136 -4.50 -9.75 8.69
CA GLN A 136 -4.31 -10.78 9.72
C GLN A 136 -5.26 -10.59 10.89
N ALA A 137 -5.68 -9.36 11.18
CA ALA A 137 -6.63 -9.07 12.25
C ALA A 137 -8.08 -9.45 11.91
N LEU A 138 -8.35 -9.65 10.64
CA LEU A 138 -9.66 -10.08 10.17
C LEU A 138 -9.76 -11.60 10.24
#